data_5807e7223cf416767786e8a7b9e4896f
#
_entry.id   5807e7223cf416767786e8a7b9e4896f
#
_cell.length_a   1.000
_cell.length_b   1.000
_cell.length_c   1.000
_cell.angle_alpha   90.00
_cell.angle_beta   90.00
_cell.angle_gamma   90.00
#
_symmetry.space_group_name_H-M   'P 1'
#
loop_
_entity.id
_entity.type
_entity.pdbx_description
1 polymer ?
#
loop_
_entity_poly.entity_id
_entity_poly.type
_entity_poly.pdbx_seq_one_letter_code
_entity_poly.pdbx_strand_id
1 'polypeptide(L)'
;ALKILSVSLVFSSMASFMTTSVLLPNGKEKYILRASVISAVVNFTLNFWFIPKLSFTGAAITTMLAEFVMFTVSYMTAKQYIDLSKMKKDVGKYIAGCAGIIVVWIMIEKIMNLHGIVHIMVVGVCCMLVYILINFKLWKFDWKEILSKVKERRN
;
A
#
# COMPACT_ATOMS: atom_id res chain seq x y z
N ALA A 1 -0.73 9.71 18.31
CA ALA A 1 -0.23 8.43 17.79
C ALA A 1 -0.96 7.99 16.52
N LEU A 2 -2.32 7.89 16.51
CA LEU A 2 -3.09 7.40 15.32
C LEU A 2 -2.81 8.20 14.04
N LYS A 3 -2.75 9.53 14.10
CA LYS A 3 -2.39 10.36 12.92
C LYS A 3 -0.99 10.07 12.39
N ILE A 4 -0.03 9.74 13.26
CA ILE A 4 1.33 9.39 12.87
C ILE A 4 1.35 8.01 12.21
N LEU A 5 0.65 7.05 12.81
CA LEU A 5 0.53 5.70 12.27
C LEU A 5 -0.19 5.66 10.91
N SER A 6 -1.17 6.55 10.66
CA SER A 6 -1.81 6.62 9.33
C SER A 6 -0.83 7.05 8.23
N VAL A 7 0.12 7.95 8.53
CA VAL A 7 1.21 8.30 7.61
C VAL A 7 2.18 7.14 7.43
N SER A 8 2.49 6.42 8.51
CA SER A 8 3.33 5.20 8.46
C SER A 8 2.75 4.15 7.50
N LEU A 9 1.42 3.95 7.47
CA LEU A 9 0.77 3.02 6.55
C LEU A 9 1.02 3.34 5.07
N VAL A 10 1.16 4.62 4.72
CA VAL A 10 1.47 5.02 3.34
C VAL A 10 2.86 4.54 2.96
N PHE A 11 3.87 4.77 3.81
CA PHE A 11 5.23 4.30 3.55
C PHE A 11 5.32 2.78 3.54
N SER A 12 4.65 2.12 4.48
CA SER A 12 4.58 0.65 4.56
C SER A 12 3.97 0.04 3.31
N SER A 13 2.85 0.59 2.82
CA SER A 13 2.20 0.14 1.59
C SER A 13 3.10 0.32 0.37
N MET A 14 3.79 1.47 0.27
CA MET A 14 4.73 1.74 -0.81
C MET A 14 5.97 0.82 -0.75
N ALA A 15 6.51 0.58 0.44
CA ALA A 15 7.60 -0.36 0.64
C ALA A 15 7.19 -1.78 0.26
N SER A 16 6.01 -2.22 0.70
CA SER A 16 5.44 -3.53 0.39
C SER A 16 5.23 -3.71 -1.12
N PHE A 17 4.74 -2.69 -1.82
CA PHE A 17 4.62 -2.71 -3.27
C PHE A 17 5.99 -2.89 -3.95
N MET A 18 7.01 -2.12 -3.55
CA MET A 18 8.36 -2.24 -4.12
C MET A 18 8.98 -3.61 -3.87
N THR A 19 8.81 -4.16 -2.68
CA THR A 19 9.39 -5.46 -2.32
C THR A 19 8.67 -6.61 -3.02
N THR A 20 7.33 -6.65 -2.97
CA THR A 20 6.55 -7.81 -3.44
C THR A 20 6.35 -7.80 -4.95
N SER A 21 6.09 -6.61 -5.54
CA SER A 21 5.76 -6.52 -6.96
C SER A 21 6.97 -6.26 -7.85
N VAL A 22 8.07 -5.74 -7.30
CA VAL A 22 9.26 -5.41 -8.11
C VAL A 22 10.46 -6.29 -7.74
N LEU A 23 10.89 -6.27 -6.48
CA LEU A 23 12.14 -6.94 -6.09
C LEU A 23 12.01 -8.46 -6.05
N LEU A 24 10.91 -8.98 -5.49
CA LEU A 24 10.70 -10.42 -5.35
C LEU A 24 10.64 -11.14 -6.71
N PRO A 25 9.86 -10.69 -7.72
CA PRO A 25 9.84 -11.33 -9.04
C PRO A 25 11.17 -11.24 -9.80
N ASN A 26 12.02 -10.27 -9.45
CA ASN A 26 13.36 -10.12 -10.02
C ASN A 26 14.46 -10.90 -9.27
N GLY A 27 14.10 -11.77 -8.31
CA GLY A 27 15.04 -12.58 -7.55
C GLY A 27 15.97 -11.76 -6.63
N LYS A 28 15.50 -10.58 -6.17
CA LYS A 28 16.28 -9.66 -5.34
C LYS A 28 15.96 -9.78 -3.85
N GLU A 29 15.68 -10.98 -3.38
CA GLU A 29 15.31 -11.29 -1.99
C GLU A 29 16.37 -10.83 -0.97
N LYS A 30 17.66 -10.92 -1.33
CA LYS A 30 18.75 -10.46 -0.48
C LYS A 30 18.68 -8.96 -0.18
N TYR A 31 18.19 -8.16 -1.14
CA TYR A 31 18.02 -6.72 -0.94
C TYR A 31 16.82 -6.41 -0.07
N ILE A 32 15.75 -7.21 -0.18
CA ILE A 32 14.57 -7.11 0.70
C ILE A 32 14.99 -7.40 2.13
N LEU A 33 15.75 -8.47 2.35
CA LEU A 33 16.27 -8.82 3.67
C LEU A 33 17.15 -7.70 4.25
N ARG A 34 18.06 -7.15 3.45
CA ARG A 34 18.91 -6.02 3.89
C ARG A 34 18.07 -4.80 4.29
N ALA A 35 17.07 -4.43 3.49
CA ALA A 35 16.18 -3.31 3.80
C ALA A 35 15.42 -3.54 5.11
N SER A 36 14.91 -4.76 5.33
CA SER A 36 14.21 -5.14 6.56
C SER A 36 15.13 -5.09 7.78
N VAL A 37 16.35 -5.59 7.67
CA VAL A 37 17.33 -5.55 8.78
C VAL A 37 17.69 -4.10 9.12
N ILE A 38 17.97 -3.26 8.12
CA ILE A 38 18.29 -1.84 8.34
C ILE A 38 17.13 -1.13 9.02
N SER A 39 15.90 -1.32 8.53
CA SER A 39 14.69 -0.74 9.11
C SER A 39 14.47 -1.20 10.55
N ALA A 40 14.66 -2.50 10.84
CA ALA A 40 14.54 -3.06 12.18
C ALA A 40 15.58 -2.48 13.16
N VAL A 41 16.83 -2.35 12.74
CA VAL A 41 17.89 -1.75 13.56
C VAL A 41 17.59 -0.27 13.85
N VAL A 42 17.13 0.48 12.85
CA VAL A 42 16.73 1.88 13.03
C VAL A 42 15.56 1.98 14.00
N ASN A 43 14.52 1.15 13.82
CA ASN A 43 13.36 1.13 14.71
C ASN A 43 13.77 0.80 16.16
N PHE A 44 14.56 -0.25 16.35
CA PHE A 44 15.03 -0.65 17.67
C PHE A 44 15.84 0.45 18.36
N THR A 45 16.82 1.03 17.65
CA THR A 45 17.68 2.08 18.18
C THR A 45 16.89 3.33 18.56
N LEU A 46 16.00 3.78 17.68
CA LEU A 46 15.17 4.95 17.94
C LEU A 46 14.18 4.73 19.05
N ASN A 47 13.59 3.53 19.18
CA ASN A 47 12.70 3.18 20.27
C ASN A 47 13.37 3.34 21.64
N PHE A 48 14.64 2.97 21.74
CA PHE A 48 15.39 3.09 22.99
C PHE A 48 15.49 4.55 23.48
N TRP A 49 15.51 5.52 22.55
CA TRP A 49 15.59 6.94 22.87
C TRP A 49 14.24 7.63 22.99
N PHE A 50 13.29 7.25 22.17
CA PHE A 50 12.00 7.95 22.04
C PHE A 50 10.93 7.42 23.00
N ILE A 51 10.89 6.11 23.27
CA ILE A 51 9.87 5.53 24.16
C ILE A 51 9.98 6.08 25.59
N PRO A 52 11.16 6.18 26.23
CA PRO A 52 11.27 6.71 27.58
C PRO A 52 10.81 8.16 27.70
N LYS A 53 10.90 8.95 26.63
CA LYS A 53 10.55 10.38 26.61
C LYS A 53 9.12 10.66 26.20
N LEU A 54 8.58 9.89 25.25
CA LEU A 54 7.30 10.17 24.56
C LEU A 54 6.31 9.01 24.66
N SER A 55 6.64 7.95 25.41
CA SER A 55 5.80 6.76 25.57
C SER A 55 5.31 6.21 24.23
N PHE A 56 4.03 5.87 24.11
CA PHE A 56 3.44 5.33 22.88
C PHE A 56 3.49 6.27 21.65
N THR A 57 3.58 7.58 21.87
CA THR A 57 3.77 8.54 20.77
C THR A 57 5.17 8.42 20.17
N GLY A 58 6.16 8.18 21.05
CA GLY A 58 7.53 7.88 20.62
C GLY A 58 7.60 6.63 19.76
N ALA A 59 6.94 5.54 20.16
CA ALA A 59 6.86 4.32 19.37
C ALA A 59 6.20 4.55 18.00
N ALA A 60 5.16 5.37 17.92
CA ALA A 60 4.51 5.70 16.64
C ALA A 60 5.45 6.48 15.68
N ILE A 61 6.25 7.41 16.22
CA ILE A 61 7.23 8.17 15.43
C ILE A 61 8.35 7.26 14.92
N THR A 62 8.89 6.41 15.79
CA THR A 62 9.98 5.50 15.40
C THR A 62 9.53 4.47 14.37
N THR A 63 8.30 3.96 14.48
CA THR A 63 7.70 3.08 13.46
C THR A 63 7.57 3.81 12.14
N MET A 64 7.07 5.03 12.11
CA MET A 64 6.96 5.83 10.88
C MET A 64 8.33 6.05 10.23
N LEU A 65 9.36 6.36 11.03
CA LEU A 65 10.74 6.53 10.52
C LEU A 65 11.31 5.21 9.97
N ALA A 66 11.07 4.09 10.64
CA ALA A 66 11.51 2.79 10.18
C ALA A 66 10.85 2.38 8.85
N GLU A 67 9.54 2.62 8.69
CA GLU A 67 8.82 2.38 7.44
C GLU A 67 9.32 3.30 6.31
N PHE A 68 9.63 4.56 6.63
CA PHE A 68 10.25 5.48 5.68
C PHE A 68 11.63 4.99 5.22
N VAL A 69 12.46 4.47 6.13
CA VAL A 69 13.76 3.87 5.80
C VAL A 69 13.56 2.63 4.93
N MET A 70 12.63 1.75 5.30
CA MET A 70 12.29 0.54 4.52
C MET A 70 11.89 0.91 3.09
N PHE A 71 10.99 1.89 2.94
CA PHE A 71 10.58 2.41 1.64
C PHE A 71 11.76 2.96 0.85
N THR A 72 12.59 3.81 1.46
CA THR A 72 13.72 4.47 0.79
C THR A 72 14.73 3.44 0.26
N VAL A 73 15.15 2.49 1.09
CA VAL A 73 16.10 1.44 0.71
C VAL A 73 15.51 0.54 -0.39
N SER A 74 14.24 0.14 -0.25
CA SER A 74 13.54 -0.66 -1.26
C SER A 74 13.41 0.09 -2.58
N TYR A 75 13.05 1.38 -2.55
CA TYR A 75 12.93 2.22 -3.73
C TYR A 75 14.27 2.41 -4.46
N MET A 76 15.37 2.67 -3.72
CA MET A 76 16.70 2.83 -4.32
C MET A 76 17.13 1.59 -5.10
N THR A 77 16.75 0.40 -4.62
CA THR A 77 17.05 -0.85 -5.29
C THR A 77 16.06 -1.13 -6.43
N ALA A 78 14.76 -0.87 -6.20
CA ALA A 78 13.69 -1.18 -7.14
C ALA A 78 13.70 -0.27 -8.38
N LYS A 79 14.13 1.00 -8.26
CA LYS A 79 14.08 1.99 -9.34
C LYS A 79 14.75 1.54 -10.66
N GLN A 80 15.77 0.70 -10.58
CA GLN A 80 16.47 0.17 -11.75
C GLN A 80 15.69 -0.93 -12.50
N TYR A 81 14.65 -1.49 -11.86
CA TYR A 81 13.79 -2.54 -12.41
C TYR A 81 12.39 -2.01 -12.80
N ILE A 82 12.11 -0.73 -12.50
CA ILE A 82 10.81 -0.10 -12.77
C ILE A 82 10.88 0.62 -14.11
N ASP A 83 10.04 0.20 -15.03
CA ASP A 83 9.79 0.95 -16.27
C ASP A 83 8.71 2.02 -16.00
N LEU A 84 9.17 3.22 -15.65
CA LEU A 84 8.31 4.36 -15.34
C LEU A 84 7.38 4.77 -16.48
N SER A 85 7.73 4.44 -17.74
CA SER A 85 6.92 4.83 -18.89
C SER A 85 5.62 3.99 -18.95
N LYS A 86 5.69 2.72 -18.60
CA LYS A 86 4.52 1.83 -18.50
C LYS A 86 3.65 2.17 -17.30
N MET A 87 4.27 2.50 -16.17
CA MET A 87 3.54 2.88 -14.96
C MET A 87 2.69 4.13 -15.14
N LYS A 88 3.19 5.16 -15.83
CA LYS A 88 2.43 6.42 -16.02
C LYS A 88 1.08 6.20 -16.70
N LYS A 89 0.96 5.23 -17.58
CA LYS A 89 -0.27 4.95 -18.33
C LYS A 89 -1.37 4.35 -17.44
N ASP A 90 -0.99 3.61 -16.41
CA ASP A 90 -1.94 2.93 -15.51
C ASP A 90 -2.22 3.72 -14.23
N VAL A 91 -1.33 4.62 -13.81
CA VAL A 91 -1.51 5.47 -12.62
C VAL A 91 -2.82 6.27 -12.70
N GLY A 92 -3.19 6.79 -13.87
CA GLY A 92 -4.45 7.52 -14.05
C GLY A 92 -5.69 6.69 -13.68
N LYS A 93 -5.68 5.39 -13.96
CA LYS A 93 -6.79 4.48 -13.62
C LYS A 93 -6.91 4.29 -12.10
N TYR A 94 -5.78 4.16 -11.41
CA TYR A 94 -5.76 3.99 -9.95
C TYR A 94 -6.19 5.28 -9.24
N ILE A 95 -5.76 6.45 -9.74
CA ILE A 95 -6.21 7.75 -9.22
C ILE A 95 -7.71 7.91 -9.38
N ALA A 96 -8.28 7.54 -10.53
CA ALA A 96 -9.72 7.56 -10.76
C ALA A 96 -10.46 6.61 -9.80
N GLY A 97 -9.91 5.43 -9.52
CA GLY A 97 -10.44 4.51 -8.52
C GLY A 97 -10.48 5.12 -7.11
N CYS A 98 -9.37 5.72 -6.68
CA CYS A 98 -9.28 6.39 -5.37
C CYS A 98 -10.24 7.58 -5.28
N ALA A 99 -10.34 8.40 -6.33
CA ALA A 99 -11.29 9.50 -6.38
C ALA A 99 -12.74 9.02 -6.25
N GLY A 100 -13.08 7.90 -6.92
CA GLY A 100 -14.40 7.27 -6.81
C GLY A 100 -14.73 6.85 -5.38
N ILE A 101 -13.78 6.27 -4.65
CA ILE A 101 -13.96 5.88 -3.24
C ILE A 101 -14.24 7.11 -2.37
N ILE A 102 -13.48 8.19 -2.56
CA ILE A 102 -13.65 9.43 -1.79
C ILE A 102 -15.03 10.04 -2.04
N VAL A 103 -15.50 10.08 -3.29
CA VAL A 103 -16.82 10.58 -3.64
C VAL A 103 -17.92 9.75 -2.97
N VAL A 104 -17.80 8.43 -3.02
CA VAL A 104 -18.80 7.52 -2.38
C VAL A 104 -18.80 7.70 -0.87
N TRP A 105 -17.62 7.82 -0.24
CA TRP A 105 -17.52 8.10 1.19
C TRP A 105 -18.24 9.38 1.58
N ILE A 106 -18.00 10.50 0.86
CA ILE A 106 -18.66 11.80 1.10
C ILE A 106 -20.17 11.70 0.89
N MET A 107 -20.63 10.97 -0.14
CA MET A 107 -22.06 10.77 -0.40
C MET A 107 -22.74 10.01 0.73
N ILE A 108 -22.13 8.91 1.21
CA ILE A 108 -22.70 8.12 2.29
C ILE A 108 -22.78 8.93 3.58
N GLU A 109 -21.72 9.68 3.91
CA GLU A 109 -21.70 10.52 5.11
C GLU A 109 -22.77 11.62 5.08
N LYS A 110 -23.07 12.14 3.89
CA LYS A 110 -24.09 13.19 3.72
C LYS A 110 -25.54 12.68 3.71
N ILE A 111 -25.75 11.42 3.29
CA ILE A 111 -27.09 10.82 3.16
C ILE A 111 -27.47 10.04 4.41
N MET A 112 -26.52 9.37 5.05
CA MET A 112 -26.78 8.47 6.17
C MET A 112 -26.22 9.07 7.46
N ASN A 113 -27.11 9.60 8.31
CA ASN A 113 -26.79 10.05 9.67
C ASN A 113 -26.57 8.85 10.64
N LEU A 114 -25.86 7.84 10.20
CA LEU A 114 -25.56 6.64 10.98
C LEU A 114 -24.31 6.89 11.84
N HIS A 115 -24.39 6.51 13.11
CA HIS A 115 -23.29 6.64 14.06
C HIS A 115 -22.87 5.26 14.57
N GLY A 116 -21.57 5.09 14.88
CA GLY A 116 -21.04 3.90 15.48
C GLY A 116 -20.51 2.84 14.49
N ILE A 117 -20.39 1.61 14.98
CA ILE A 117 -19.77 0.47 14.25
C ILE A 117 -20.50 0.13 12.95
N VAL A 118 -21.81 0.24 12.93
CA VAL A 118 -22.63 -0.05 11.75
C VAL A 118 -22.30 0.89 10.59
N HIS A 119 -22.08 2.18 10.87
CA HIS A 119 -21.64 3.16 9.86
C HIS A 119 -20.31 2.75 9.22
N ILE A 120 -19.33 2.38 10.02
CA ILE A 120 -18.00 1.95 9.53
C ILE A 120 -18.12 0.70 8.64
N MET A 121 -18.93 -0.28 9.04
CA MET A 121 -19.16 -1.50 8.27
C MET A 121 -19.82 -1.22 6.93
N VAL A 122 -20.89 -0.41 6.91
CA VAL A 122 -21.61 -0.06 5.67
C VAL A 122 -20.72 0.72 4.71
N VAL A 123 -20.01 1.74 5.20
CA VAL A 123 -19.05 2.52 4.39
C VAL A 123 -17.96 1.62 3.82
N GLY A 124 -17.37 0.73 4.63
CA GLY A 124 -16.33 -0.20 4.20
C GLY A 124 -16.80 -1.13 3.08
N VAL A 125 -17.98 -1.73 3.24
CA VAL A 125 -18.56 -2.63 2.22
C VAL A 125 -18.90 -1.87 0.93
N CYS A 126 -19.51 -0.68 1.03
CA CYS A 126 -19.84 0.13 -0.15
C CYS A 126 -18.57 0.58 -0.90
N CYS A 127 -17.54 1.05 -0.19
CA CYS A 127 -16.27 1.43 -0.81
C CYS A 127 -15.58 0.23 -1.49
N MET A 128 -15.62 -0.94 -0.87
CA MET A 128 -15.07 -2.17 -1.45
C MET A 128 -15.81 -2.58 -2.73
N LEU A 129 -17.14 -2.56 -2.73
CA LEU A 129 -17.95 -2.86 -3.92
C LEU A 129 -17.68 -1.88 -5.05
N VAL A 130 -17.63 -0.58 -4.76
CA VAL A 130 -17.34 0.45 -5.76
C VAL A 130 -15.92 0.29 -6.33
N TYR A 131 -14.94 -0.01 -5.49
CA TYR A 131 -13.59 -0.28 -5.94
C TYR A 131 -13.52 -1.49 -6.89
N ILE A 132 -14.20 -2.58 -6.55
CA ILE A 132 -14.28 -3.79 -7.39
C ILE A 132 -14.96 -3.45 -8.73
N LEU A 133 -16.08 -2.73 -8.72
CA LEU A 133 -16.82 -2.37 -9.93
C LEU A 133 -16.01 -1.45 -10.85
N ILE A 134 -15.32 -0.45 -10.28
CA ILE A 134 -14.46 0.47 -11.06
C ILE A 134 -13.30 -0.31 -11.69
N ASN A 135 -12.64 -1.17 -10.92
CA ASN A 135 -11.54 -1.97 -11.43
C ASN A 135 -11.99 -2.98 -12.48
N PHE A 136 -13.14 -3.62 -12.28
CA PHE A 136 -13.70 -4.57 -13.26
C PHE A 136 -14.04 -3.89 -14.60
N LYS A 137 -14.57 -2.65 -14.54
CA LYS A 137 -14.93 -1.86 -15.74
C LYS A 137 -13.72 -1.23 -16.43
N LEU A 138 -12.73 -0.76 -15.64
CA LEU A 138 -11.53 -0.11 -16.19
C LEU A 138 -10.49 -1.11 -16.70
N TRP A 139 -10.46 -2.27 -16.08
CA TRP A 139 -9.42 -3.26 -16.39
C TRP A 139 -9.96 -4.29 -17.36
N LYS A 140 -10.85 -4.15 -18.24
CA LYS A 140 -11.25 -5.18 -19.20
C LYS A 140 -10.42 -6.45 -18.96
N PHE A 141 -10.82 -7.20 -17.92
CA PHE A 141 -10.08 -8.36 -17.46
C PHE A 141 -10.07 -9.36 -18.60
N ASP A 142 -8.95 -9.44 -19.32
CA ASP A 142 -8.84 -10.23 -20.53
C ASP A 142 -8.63 -11.69 -20.15
N TRP A 143 -9.75 -12.33 -19.77
CA TRP A 143 -9.79 -13.76 -19.44
C TRP A 143 -9.14 -14.62 -20.50
N LYS A 144 -9.13 -14.16 -21.76
CA LYS A 144 -8.49 -14.86 -22.89
C LYS A 144 -6.97 -14.92 -22.71
N GLU A 145 -6.34 -13.86 -22.24
CA GLU A 145 -4.89 -13.83 -22.02
C GLU A 145 -4.47 -14.72 -20.85
N ILE A 146 -5.26 -14.75 -19.77
CA ILE A 146 -4.98 -15.64 -18.64
C ILE A 146 -5.18 -17.09 -19.02
N LEU A 147 -6.26 -17.43 -19.72
CA LEU A 147 -6.51 -18.79 -20.16
C LEU A 147 -5.45 -19.27 -21.16
N SER A 148 -4.95 -18.40 -22.03
CA SER A 148 -3.85 -18.75 -22.95
C SER A 148 -2.55 -19.05 -22.21
N LYS A 149 -2.17 -18.21 -21.21
CA LYS A 149 -0.99 -18.43 -20.37
C LYS A 149 -1.08 -19.68 -19.49
N VAL A 150 -2.27 -19.99 -18.97
CA VAL A 150 -2.51 -21.23 -18.21
C VAL A 150 -2.39 -22.46 -19.13
N LYS A 151 -2.89 -22.37 -20.35
CA LYS A 151 -2.81 -23.45 -21.32
C LYS A 151 -1.36 -23.70 -21.79
N GLU A 152 -0.57 -22.64 -21.94
CA GLU A 152 0.84 -22.72 -22.33
C GLU A 152 1.75 -23.33 -21.26
N ARG A 153 1.40 -23.18 -19.97
CA ARG A 153 2.11 -23.83 -18.86
C ARG A 153 1.76 -25.31 -18.64
N ARG A 154 0.72 -25.78 -19.32
CA ARG A 154 0.20 -27.15 -19.16
C ARG A 154 0.67 -28.11 -20.26
N ASN A 155 1.28 -27.59 -21.33
CA ASN A 155 1.97 -28.31 -22.38
C ASN A 155 3.49 -28.21 -22.20
#